data_501fe5c37ee9a6e2d59a9c0334d52beb
#
_entry.id   501fe5c37ee9a6e2d59a9c0334d52beb
#
_cell.length_a   1.000
_cell.length_b   1.000
_cell.length_c   1.000
_cell.angle_alpha   90.00
_cell.angle_beta   90.00
_cell.angle_gamma   90.00
#
_symmetry.space_group_name_H-M   'P 1'
#
loop_
_entity.id
_entity.type
_entity.pdbx_description
1 polymer ?
#
loop_
_entity_poly.entity_id
_entity_poly.type
_entity_poly.pdbx_seq_one_letter_code
_entity_poly.pdbx_strand_id
1 'polypeptide(L)'
;ETIGPKFAYYAGWTYWACHITYIASKASGGLKALSQATSWAFMPNGTDWYDNLDTLIVQALTMVVFLFFCWVASRGLNPLKKLTTIAGSSMFVMSILYIVMMFAAPAINPNGGFQSLDFSWDNIIPQFNLNYFTSLGILVFAVGGCEKISPYVNKVKDPARGFPKGMIALAIMVMVCAILGTIAMGMMFD
;
A
#
# COMPACT_ATOMS: atom_id res chain seq x y z
N GLU A 1 -7.38 -24.04 -13.08
CA GLU A 1 -7.83 -25.24 -13.82
C GLU A 1 -6.77 -25.72 -14.83
N THR A 2 -5.94 -24.84 -15.37
CA THR A 2 -4.91 -25.16 -16.38
C THR A 2 -3.83 -26.13 -15.89
N ILE A 3 -3.51 -26.15 -14.60
CA ILE A 3 -2.42 -26.98 -14.02
C ILE A 3 -3.00 -28.15 -13.19
N GLY A 4 -4.32 -28.23 -13.09
CA GLY A 4 -5.03 -29.29 -12.37
C GLY A 4 -5.55 -28.88 -11.00
N PRO A 5 -6.57 -29.60 -10.48
CA PRO A 5 -7.30 -29.20 -9.29
C PRO A 5 -6.46 -29.23 -8.01
N LYS A 6 -5.47 -30.10 -7.90
CA LYS A 6 -4.57 -30.16 -6.73
C LYS A 6 -3.74 -28.91 -6.58
N PHE A 7 -3.12 -28.43 -7.69
CA PHE A 7 -2.32 -27.21 -7.67
C PHE A 7 -3.18 -25.97 -7.43
N ALA A 8 -4.40 -25.92 -7.99
CA ALA A 8 -5.35 -24.85 -7.73
C ALA A 8 -5.73 -24.77 -6.25
N TYR A 9 -5.94 -25.92 -5.61
CA TYR A 9 -6.23 -26.00 -4.18
C TYR A 9 -5.06 -25.49 -3.33
N TYR A 10 -3.84 -25.96 -3.58
CA TYR A 10 -2.64 -25.52 -2.84
C TYR A 10 -2.37 -24.02 -3.05
N ALA A 11 -2.51 -23.53 -4.26
CA ALA A 11 -2.36 -22.10 -4.55
C ALA A 11 -3.39 -21.25 -3.80
N GLY A 12 -4.66 -21.67 -3.80
CA GLY A 12 -5.72 -21.00 -3.06
C GLY A 12 -5.50 -21.01 -1.55
N TRP A 13 -5.07 -22.15 -1.01
CA TRP A 13 -4.79 -22.29 0.42
C TRP A 13 -3.59 -21.44 0.84
N THR A 14 -2.50 -21.48 0.09
CA THR A 14 -1.30 -20.67 0.36
C THR A 14 -1.61 -19.17 0.28
N TYR A 15 -2.37 -18.79 -0.74
CA TYR A 15 -2.84 -17.41 -0.90
C TYR A 15 -3.67 -16.96 0.30
N TRP A 16 -4.62 -17.78 0.75
CA TRP A 16 -5.44 -17.49 1.93
C TRP A 16 -4.60 -17.37 3.20
N ALA A 17 -3.69 -18.33 3.44
CA ALA A 17 -2.82 -18.33 4.62
C ALA A 17 -1.93 -17.07 4.70
N CYS A 18 -1.31 -16.67 3.58
CA CYS A 18 -0.53 -15.44 3.51
C CYS A 18 -1.36 -14.18 3.77
N HIS A 19 -2.64 -14.19 3.39
CA HIS A 19 -3.50 -13.02 3.55
C HIS A 19 -4.01 -12.81 4.98
N ILE A 20 -4.02 -13.83 5.83
CA ILE A 20 -4.41 -13.67 7.25
C ILE A 20 -3.50 -12.67 7.95
N THR A 21 -2.19 -12.88 7.89
CA THR A 21 -1.21 -11.99 8.51
C THR A 21 -1.20 -10.61 7.87
N TYR A 22 -1.36 -10.55 6.55
CA TYR A 22 -1.43 -9.29 5.82
C TYR A 22 -2.63 -8.43 6.24
N ILE A 23 -3.82 -9.01 6.34
CA ILE A 23 -5.04 -8.27 6.72
C ILE A 23 -4.90 -7.76 8.16
N ALA A 24 -4.37 -8.58 9.08
CA ALA A 24 -4.12 -8.16 10.45
C ALA A 24 -3.15 -6.97 10.52
N SER A 25 -2.04 -7.02 9.76
CA SER A 25 -1.07 -5.93 9.70
C SER A 25 -1.65 -4.64 9.10
N LYS A 26 -2.57 -4.74 8.14
CA LYS A 26 -3.24 -3.56 7.54
C LYS A 26 -4.20 -2.88 8.50
N ALA A 27 -4.91 -3.63 9.32
CA ALA A 27 -5.81 -3.06 10.32
C ALA A 27 -5.04 -2.25 11.38
N SER A 28 -3.94 -2.80 11.91
CA SER A 28 -3.08 -2.10 12.86
C SER A 28 -2.34 -0.92 12.25
N GLY A 29 -1.80 -1.09 11.03
CA GLY A 29 -1.14 -0.02 10.29
C GLY A 29 -2.08 1.14 9.96
N GLY A 30 -3.34 0.86 9.62
CA GLY A 30 -4.37 1.88 9.41
C GLY A 30 -4.68 2.67 10.68
N LEU A 31 -4.75 2.00 11.83
CA LEU A 31 -4.95 2.65 13.12
C LEU A 31 -3.74 3.54 13.50
N LYS A 32 -2.51 3.07 13.25
CA LYS A 32 -1.30 3.86 13.46
C LYS A 32 -1.25 5.09 12.55
N ALA A 33 -1.57 4.94 11.28
CA ALA A 33 -1.65 6.07 10.35
C ALA A 33 -2.72 7.10 10.75
N LEU A 34 -3.86 6.64 11.29
CA LEU A 34 -4.89 7.53 11.84
C LEU A 34 -4.37 8.27 13.08
N SER A 35 -3.61 7.60 13.96
CA SER A 35 -2.97 8.23 15.11
C SER A 35 -2.01 9.33 14.68
N GLN A 36 -1.13 9.05 13.74
CA GLN A 36 -0.17 10.03 13.22
C GLN A 36 -0.86 11.24 12.60
N ALA A 37 -1.88 11.02 11.78
CA ALA A 37 -2.63 12.12 11.15
C ALA A 37 -3.37 12.99 12.17
N THR A 38 -3.99 12.38 13.18
CA THR A 38 -4.72 13.11 14.23
C THR A 38 -3.79 13.79 15.21
N SER A 39 -2.66 13.19 15.56
CA SER A 39 -1.65 13.80 16.43
C SER A 39 -1.02 15.02 15.77
N TRP A 40 -0.71 14.93 14.48
CA TRP A 40 -0.21 16.07 13.72
C TRP A 40 -1.20 17.23 13.67
N ALA A 41 -2.50 16.94 13.51
CA ALA A 41 -3.53 17.97 13.37
C ALA A 41 -3.96 18.61 14.70
N PHE A 42 -3.93 17.85 15.80
CA PHE A 42 -4.57 18.25 17.06
C PHE A 42 -3.63 18.26 18.29
N MET A 43 -2.44 17.66 18.20
CA MET A 43 -1.50 17.57 19.31
C MET A 43 -0.16 18.25 18.96
N PRO A 44 0.10 19.48 19.43
CA PRO A 44 1.30 20.25 19.07
C PRO A 44 2.62 19.61 19.53
N ASN A 45 2.58 18.61 20.41
CA ASN A 45 3.77 17.96 20.97
C ASN A 45 4.21 16.70 20.18
N GLY A 46 3.55 16.36 19.06
CA GLY A 46 3.98 15.27 18.18
C GLY A 46 3.95 13.85 18.76
N THR A 47 3.32 13.65 19.92
CA THR A 47 3.21 12.33 20.55
C THR A 47 2.06 11.56 19.92
N ASP A 48 2.36 10.48 19.23
CA ASP A 48 1.35 9.60 18.67
C ASP A 48 0.57 8.91 19.82
N TRP A 49 -0.76 9.09 19.86
CA TRP A 49 -1.58 8.45 20.88
C TRP A 49 -1.55 6.91 20.75
N TYR A 50 -1.28 6.37 19.57
CA TYR A 50 -1.17 4.93 19.33
C TYR A 50 -0.03 4.30 20.14
N ASP A 51 1.14 4.93 20.16
CA ASP A 51 2.33 4.40 20.84
C ASP A 51 2.24 4.61 22.39
N ASN A 52 1.34 5.48 22.85
CA ASN A 52 1.09 5.74 24.28
C ASN A 52 -0.08 4.92 24.87
N LEU A 53 -0.84 4.20 24.03
CA LEU A 53 -1.93 3.34 24.51
C LEU A 53 -1.41 1.98 24.98
N ASP A 54 -2.09 1.41 25.95
CA ASP A 54 -1.86 0.05 26.38
C ASP A 54 -2.09 -0.93 25.20
N THR A 55 -1.23 -1.92 25.08
CA THR A 55 -1.27 -2.94 24.02
C THR A 55 -2.64 -3.60 23.87
N LEU A 56 -3.33 -3.86 24.98
CA LEU A 56 -4.68 -4.44 24.99
C LEU A 56 -5.71 -3.51 24.33
N ILE A 57 -5.61 -2.21 24.59
CA ILE A 57 -6.50 -1.20 24.02
C ILE A 57 -6.27 -1.10 22.50
N VAL A 58 -5.01 -1.09 22.08
CA VAL A 58 -4.63 -1.07 20.66
C VAL A 58 -5.17 -2.30 19.93
N GLN A 59 -5.06 -3.49 20.54
CA GLN A 59 -5.61 -4.73 19.96
C GLN A 59 -7.13 -4.69 19.86
N ALA A 60 -7.81 -4.20 20.91
CA ALA A 60 -9.27 -4.05 20.91
C ALA A 60 -9.73 -3.07 19.81
N LEU A 61 -9.08 -1.91 19.68
CA LEU A 61 -9.37 -0.93 18.63
C LEU A 61 -9.12 -1.50 17.23
N THR A 62 -8.02 -2.21 17.04
CA THR A 62 -7.71 -2.89 15.78
C THR A 62 -8.80 -3.91 15.41
N MET A 63 -9.29 -4.67 16.40
CA MET A 63 -10.37 -5.62 16.18
C MET A 63 -11.69 -4.91 15.80
N VAL A 64 -12.02 -3.81 16.46
CA VAL A 64 -13.22 -3.01 16.14
C VAL A 64 -13.14 -2.48 14.71
N VAL A 65 -12.01 -1.92 14.31
CA VAL A 65 -11.79 -1.43 12.94
C VAL A 65 -11.92 -2.58 11.93
N PHE A 66 -11.33 -3.73 12.21
CA PHE A 66 -11.43 -4.91 11.36
C PHE A 66 -12.89 -5.38 11.20
N LEU A 67 -13.61 -5.51 12.31
CA LEU A 67 -15.03 -5.92 12.31
C LEU A 67 -15.91 -4.91 11.58
N PHE A 68 -15.62 -3.61 11.70
CA PHE A 68 -16.33 -2.57 10.97
C PHE A 68 -16.17 -2.76 9.45
N PHE A 69 -14.95 -2.99 8.95
CA PHE A 69 -14.74 -3.23 7.53
C PHE A 69 -15.34 -4.56 7.06
N CYS A 70 -15.31 -5.62 7.88
CA CYS A 70 -16.02 -6.86 7.59
C CYS A 70 -17.54 -6.64 7.47
N TRP A 71 -18.10 -5.84 8.38
CA TRP A 71 -19.52 -5.47 8.32
C TRP A 71 -19.86 -4.67 7.06
N VAL A 72 -19.06 -3.68 6.70
CA VAL A 72 -19.22 -2.94 5.44
C VAL A 72 -19.15 -3.86 4.24
N ALA A 73 -18.18 -4.78 4.21
CA ALA A 73 -18.03 -5.76 3.14
C ALA A 73 -19.24 -6.71 3.03
N SER A 74 -19.83 -7.10 4.16
CA SER A 74 -21.03 -7.95 4.19
C SER A 74 -22.28 -7.29 3.64
N ARG A 75 -22.32 -5.95 3.61
CA ARG A 75 -23.45 -5.16 3.06
C ARG A 75 -23.53 -5.18 1.54
N GLY A 76 -22.57 -5.79 0.88
CA GLY A 76 -22.55 -5.98 -0.57
C GLY A 76 -21.63 -5.00 -1.32
N LEU A 77 -21.71 -5.07 -2.65
CA LEU A 77 -20.75 -4.39 -3.52
C LEU A 77 -20.89 -2.87 -3.59
N ASN A 78 -22.09 -2.35 -3.39
CA ASN A 78 -22.32 -0.90 -3.56
C ASN A 78 -21.63 -0.06 -2.48
N PRO A 79 -21.77 -0.35 -1.17
CA PRO A 79 -21.00 0.37 -0.15
C PRO A 79 -19.51 0.11 -0.26
N LEU A 80 -19.11 -1.12 -0.59
CA LEU A 80 -17.70 -1.46 -0.80
C LEU A 80 -17.09 -0.66 -1.96
N LYS A 81 -17.80 -0.53 -3.09
CA LYS A 81 -17.37 0.27 -4.24
C LYS A 81 -17.18 1.74 -3.87
N LYS A 82 -18.12 2.34 -3.13
CA LYS A 82 -17.98 3.73 -2.67
C LYS A 82 -16.74 3.91 -1.78
N LEU A 83 -16.57 3.03 -0.80
CA LEU A 83 -15.44 3.08 0.12
C LEU A 83 -14.10 2.92 -0.62
N THR A 84 -14.00 1.93 -1.50
CA THR A 84 -12.77 1.70 -2.28
C THR A 84 -12.47 2.82 -3.27
N THR A 85 -13.50 3.46 -3.83
CA THR A 85 -13.30 4.64 -4.70
C THR A 85 -12.75 5.81 -3.91
N ILE A 86 -13.30 6.10 -2.73
CA ILE A 86 -12.80 7.17 -1.86
C ILE A 86 -11.36 6.86 -1.41
N ALA A 87 -11.11 5.65 -0.92
CA ALA A 87 -9.78 5.25 -0.47
C ALA A 87 -8.75 5.28 -1.61
N GLY A 88 -9.09 4.74 -2.78
CA GLY A 88 -8.21 4.72 -3.94
C GLY A 88 -7.90 6.11 -4.48
N SER A 89 -8.91 6.99 -4.57
CA SER A 89 -8.68 8.39 -4.97
C SER A 89 -7.85 9.15 -3.96
N SER A 90 -8.04 8.94 -2.66
CA SER A 90 -7.23 9.55 -1.61
C SER A 90 -5.77 9.09 -1.70
N MET A 91 -5.53 7.80 -1.89
CA MET A 91 -4.16 7.27 -2.06
C MET A 91 -3.48 7.87 -3.31
N PHE A 92 -4.21 8.00 -4.41
CA PHE A 92 -3.70 8.60 -5.64
C PHE A 92 -3.32 10.08 -5.44
N VAL A 93 -4.22 10.86 -4.83
CA VAL A 93 -3.96 12.26 -4.49
C VAL A 93 -2.76 12.40 -3.56
N MET A 94 -2.67 11.57 -2.52
CA MET A 94 -1.54 11.58 -1.59
C MET A 94 -0.21 11.22 -2.26
N SER A 95 -0.22 10.27 -3.19
CA SER A 95 0.99 9.90 -3.94
C SER A 95 1.46 11.05 -4.84
N ILE A 96 0.55 11.72 -5.53
CA ILE A 96 0.88 12.92 -6.33
C ILE A 96 1.39 14.03 -5.43
N LEU A 97 0.69 14.31 -4.31
CA LEU A 97 1.08 15.35 -3.37
C LEU A 97 2.48 15.09 -2.80
N TYR A 98 2.78 13.85 -2.44
CA TYR A 98 4.10 13.44 -1.96
C TYR A 98 5.19 13.73 -2.99
N ILE A 99 4.98 13.35 -4.26
CA ILE A 99 5.94 13.63 -5.34
C ILE A 99 6.09 15.13 -5.56
N VAL A 100 4.99 15.88 -5.59
CA VAL A 100 5.04 17.35 -5.77
C VAL A 100 5.77 18.03 -4.61
N MET A 101 5.48 17.64 -3.37
CA MET A 101 6.14 18.20 -2.19
C MET A 101 7.64 17.92 -2.18
N MET A 102 8.08 16.76 -2.67
CA MET A 102 9.50 16.47 -2.81
C MET A 102 10.19 17.49 -3.72
N PHE A 103 9.63 17.78 -4.91
CA PHE A 103 10.19 18.77 -5.82
C PHE A 103 10.09 20.20 -5.28
N ALA A 104 9.11 20.49 -4.43
CA ALA A 104 8.94 21.78 -3.77
C ALA A 104 9.84 21.96 -2.54
N ALA A 105 10.33 20.89 -1.94
CA ALA A 105 11.10 20.93 -0.70
C ALA A 105 12.32 21.89 -0.72
N PRO A 106 13.15 21.93 -1.78
CA PRO A 106 14.27 22.86 -1.84
C PRO A 106 13.86 24.33 -1.92
N ALA A 107 12.67 24.60 -2.50
CA ALA A 107 12.13 25.97 -2.56
C ALA A 107 11.60 26.42 -1.20
N ILE A 108 11.12 25.49 -0.37
CA ILE A 108 10.56 25.77 0.96
C ILE A 108 11.68 25.85 2.01
N ASN A 109 12.70 25.00 1.91
CA ASN A 109 13.83 24.97 2.83
C ASN A 109 15.16 25.07 2.05
N PRO A 110 15.66 26.27 1.76
CA PRO A 110 16.89 26.47 0.99
C PRO A 110 18.14 25.88 1.65
N ASN A 111 18.12 25.65 2.97
CA ASN A 111 19.23 25.08 3.72
C ASN A 111 19.19 23.53 3.76
N GLY A 112 18.09 22.93 3.36
CA GLY A 112 17.92 21.49 3.20
C GLY A 112 18.05 21.10 1.73
N GLY A 113 19.28 21.05 1.22
CA GLY A 113 19.53 20.59 -0.15
C GLY A 113 19.09 19.15 -0.36
N PHE A 114 18.83 18.77 -1.63
CA PHE A 114 18.69 17.36 -1.97
C PHE A 114 20.00 16.63 -1.70
N GLN A 115 19.90 15.43 -1.17
CA GLN A 115 21.04 14.53 -1.14
C GLN A 115 21.38 14.08 -2.56
N SER A 116 22.67 13.99 -2.86
CA SER A 116 23.13 13.47 -4.14
C SER A 116 22.88 11.97 -4.19
N LEU A 117 22.03 11.52 -5.09
CA LEU A 117 21.88 10.10 -5.38
C LEU A 117 23.16 9.58 -6.01
N ASP A 118 23.77 8.60 -5.36
CA ASP A 118 24.91 7.91 -5.92
C ASP A 118 24.46 6.77 -6.85
N PHE A 119 24.57 7.01 -8.15
CA PHE A 119 24.30 6.03 -9.20
C PHE A 119 25.52 5.18 -9.56
N SER A 120 26.40 4.92 -8.60
CA SER A 120 27.51 3.99 -8.82
C SER A 120 26.99 2.57 -9.12
N TRP A 121 27.76 1.82 -9.89
CA TRP A 121 27.40 0.43 -10.22
C TRP A 121 27.23 -0.44 -8.97
N ASP A 122 27.96 -0.15 -7.92
CA ASP A 122 27.88 -0.89 -6.64
C ASP A 122 26.52 -0.69 -5.93
N ASN A 123 25.88 0.47 -6.14
CA ASN A 123 24.56 0.78 -5.58
C ASN A 123 23.40 0.35 -6.51
N ILE A 124 23.65 0.26 -7.81
CA ILE A 124 22.63 -0.14 -8.79
C ILE A 124 22.52 -1.67 -8.89
N ILE A 125 23.65 -2.38 -8.82
CA ILE A 125 23.65 -3.84 -8.93
C ILE A 125 23.21 -4.44 -7.58
N PRO A 126 22.10 -5.18 -7.55
CA PRO A 126 21.64 -5.80 -6.31
C PRO A 126 22.63 -6.83 -5.79
N GLN A 127 23.01 -6.72 -4.54
CA GLN A 127 23.77 -7.76 -3.86
C GLN A 127 22.84 -8.92 -3.51
N PHE A 128 23.04 -10.07 -4.18
CA PHE A 128 22.22 -11.28 -4.00
C PHE A 128 22.52 -11.95 -2.66
N ASN A 129 22.02 -11.38 -1.57
CA ASN A 129 22.09 -11.93 -0.23
C ASN A 129 20.69 -12.24 0.31
N LEU A 130 20.60 -12.88 1.47
CA LEU A 130 19.31 -13.26 2.07
C LEU A 130 18.40 -12.03 2.32
N ASN A 131 18.99 -10.91 2.72
CA ASN A 131 18.26 -9.67 2.95
C ASN A 131 17.66 -9.12 1.65
N TYR A 132 18.37 -9.23 0.53
CA TYR A 132 17.83 -8.86 -0.78
C TYR A 132 16.59 -9.68 -1.15
N PHE A 133 16.64 -11.02 -0.97
CA PHE A 133 15.51 -11.88 -1.27
C PHE A 133 14.31 -11.61 -0.35
N THR A 134 14.55 -11.29 0.91
CA THR A 134 13.49 -10.89 1.85
C THR A 134 12.85 -9.59 1.42
N SER A 135 13.65 -8.59 1.05
CA SER A 135 13.17 -7.29 0.56
C SER A 135 12.43 -7.44 -0.78
N LEU A 136 12.93 -8.27 -1.69
CA LEU A 136 12.26 -8.57 -2.95
C LEU A 136 10.89 -9.20 -2.70
N GLY A 137 10.76 -10.12 -1.74
CA GLY A 137 9.49 -10.70 -1.33
C GLY A 137 8.48 -9.65 -0.87
N ILE A 138 8.91 -8.67 -0.08
CA ILE A 138 8.08 -7.55 0.37
C ILE A 138 7.65 -6.67 -0.83
N LEU A 139 8.56 -6.39 -1.76
CA LEU A 139 8.25 -5.62 -2.97
C LEU A 139 7.24 -6.32 -3.88
N VAL A 140 7.43 -7.63 -4.13
CA VAL A 140 6.47 -8.44 -4.91
C VAL A 140 5.09 -8.41 -4.24
N PHE A 141 5.05 -8.50 -2.91
CA PHE A 141 3.81 -8.45 -2.16
C PHE A 141 3.15 -7.05 -2.18
N ALA A 142 3.95 -5.99 -2.17
CA ALA A 142 3.45 -4.60 -2.25
C ALA A 142 2.84 -4.28 -3.62
N VAL A 143 3.41 -4.82 -4.70
CA VAL A 143 2.90 -4.65 -6.07
C VAL A 143 1.79 -5.65 -6.42
N GLY A 144 1.71 -6.78 -5.69
CA GLY A 144 0.66 -7.78 -5.84
C GLY A 144 -0.73 -7.23 -5.49
N GLY A 145 -1.77 -7.92 -5.93
CA GLY A 145 -3.16 -7.60 -5.61
C GLY A 145 -4.06 -7.34 -6.82
N CYS A 146 -3.48 -7.26 -8.02
CA CYS A 146 -4.24 -7.15 -9.26
C CYS A 146 -5.16 -8.37 -9.47
N GLU A 147 -4.74 -9.52 -9.01
CA GLU A 147 -5.50 -10.78 -9.03
C GLU A 147 -6.79 -10.70 -8.20
N LYS A 148 -6.84 -9.85 -7.17
CA LYS A 148 -8.02 -9.65 -6.31
C LYS A 148 -9.21 -9.03 -7.07
N ILE A 149 -8.96 -8.40 -8.21
CA ILE A 149 -9.98 -7.81 -9.06
C ILE A 149 -10.62 -8.89 -9.96
N SER A 150 -9.96 -10.03 -10.17
CA SER A 150 -10.41 -11.09 -11.07
C SER A 150 -11.85 -11.59 -10.82
N PRO A 151 -12.36 -11.75 -9.58
CA PRO A 151 -13.74 -12.15 -9.35
C PRO A 151 -14.78 -11.13 -9.83
N TYR A 152 -14.37 -9.89 -10.05
CA TYR A 152 -15.24 -8.79 -10.48
C TYR A 152 -15.22 -8.53 -11.98
N VAL A 153 -14.44 -9.27 -12.75
CA VAL A 153 -14.31 -9.11 -14.22
C VAL A 153 -15.67 -9.14 -14.91
N ASN A 154 -16.55 -10.08 -14.51
CA ASN A 154 -17.88 -10.22 -15.10
C ASN A 154 -18.85 -9.07 -14.77
N LYS A 155 -18.46 -8.15 -13.87
CA LYS A 155 -19.26 -6.97 -13.51
C LYS A 155 -18.81 -5.70 -14.22
N VAL A 156 -17.76 -5.78 -15.03
CA VAL A 156 -17.30 -4.70 -15.92
C VAL A 156 -18.17 -4.67 -17.16
N LYS A 157 -18.53 -3.49 -17.65
CA LYS A 157 -19.47 -3.27 -18.76
C LYS A 157 -18.99 -3.90 -20.09
N ASP A 158 -17.68 -3.97 -20.31
CA ASP A 158 -17.03 -4.67 -21.40
C ASP A 158 -15.76 -5.34 -20.86
N PRO A 159 -15.87 -6.59 -20.33
CA PRO A 159 -14.73 -7.24 -19.69
C PRO A 159 -13.54 -7.46 -20.62
N ALA A 160 -13.80 -7.78 -21.88
CA ALA A 160 -12.74 -8.12 -22.84
C ALA A 160 -11.83 -6.93 -23.18
N ARG A 161 -12.37 -5.72 -23.18
CA ARG A 161 -11.63 -4.49 -23.51
C ARG A 161 -11.34 -3.61 -22.29
N GLY A 162 -12.29 -3.52 -21.37
CA GLY A 162 -12.18 -2.64 -20.22
C GLY A 162 -11.18 -3.15 -19.18
N PHE A 163 -11.19 -4.45 -18.90
CA PHE A 163 -10.32 -5.03 -17.90
C PHE A 163 -8.82 -4.96 -18.27
N PRO A 164 -8.37 -5.36 -19.48
CA PRO A 164 -6.97 -5.23 -19.85
C PRO A 164 -6.47 -3.78 -19.86
N LYS A 165 -7.29 -2.83 -20.33
CA LYS A 165 -6.93 -1.40 -20.31
C LYS A 165 -6.76 -0.89 -18.88
N GLY A 166 -7.66 -1.26 -17.99
CA GLY A 166 -7.57 -0.92 -16.57
C GLY A 166 -6.31 -1.49 -15.91
N MET A 167 -5.95 -2.74 -16.24
CA MET A 167 -4.75 -3.40 -15.71
C MET A 167 -3.47 -2.74 -16.23
N ILE A 168 -3.40 -2.38 -17.49
CA ILE A 168 -2.26 -1.65 -18.08
C ILE A 168 -2.11 -0.27 -17.43
N ALA A 169 -3.22 0.47 -17.29
CA ALA A 169 -3.21 1.78 -16.63
C ALA A 169 -2.74 1.68 -15.17
N LEU A 170 -3.22 0.67 -14.43
CA LEU A 170 -2.79 0.40 -13.07
C LEU A 170 -1.29 0.06 -13.00
N ALA A 171 -0.80 -0.80 -13.89
CA ALA A 171 0.62 -1.18 -13.94
C ALA A 171 1.53 0.04 -14.20
N ILE A 172 1.16 0.89 -15.16
CA ILE A 172 1.89 2.13 -15.47
C ILE A 172 1.87 3.07 -14.25
N MET A 173 0.71 3.27 -13.63
CA MET A 173 0.57 4.12 -12.46
C MET A 173 1.43 3.64 -11.29
N VAL A 174 1.39 2.34 -10.98
CA VAL A 174 2.19 1.73 -9.90
C VAL A 174 3.68 1.89 -10.20
N MET A 175 4.11 1.63 -11.44
CA MET A 175 5.50 1.78 -11.85
C MET A 175 5.99 3.21 -11.68
N VAL A 176 5.24 4.19 -12.18
CA VAL A 176 5.59 5.61 -12.08
C VAL A 176 5.65 6.06 -10.62
N CYS A 177 4.63 5.72 -9.83
CA CYS A 177 4.60 6.07 -8.40
C CYS A 177 5.73 5.39 -7.62
N ALA A 178 6.07 4.14 -7.94
CA ALA A 178 7.16 3.43 -7.28
C ALA A 178 8.52 4.06 -7.61
N ILE A 179 8.81 4.32 -8.88
CA ILE A 179 10.07 4.93 -9.31
C ILE A 179 10.23 6.33 -8.71
N LEU A 180 9.23 7.20 -8.93
CA LEU A 180 9.30 8.59 -8.44
C LEU A 180 9.29 8.65 -6.91
N GLY A 181 8.51 7.79 -6.25
CA GLY A 181 8.47 7.71 -4.79
C GLY A 181 9.79 7.23 -4.19
N THR A 182 10.46 6.25 -4.80
CA THR A 182 11.76 5.77 -4.35
C THR A 182 12.85 6.84 -4.54
N ILE A 183 12.87 7.49 -5.70
CA ILE A 183 13.77 8.63 -5.94
C ILE A 183 13.53 9.74 -4.91
N ALA A 184 12.25 10.06 -4.66
CA ALA A 184 11.86 11.05 -3.68
C ALA A 184 12.40 10.74 -2.28
N MET A 185 12.27 9.49 -1.84
CA MET A 185 12.80 9.06 -0.55
C MET A 185 14.31 9.15 -0.49
N GLY A 186 15.01 8.64 -1.51
CA GLY A 186 16.46 8.68 -1.57
C GLY A 186 17.07 10.08 -1.64
N MET A 187 16.30 11.08 -2.10
CA MET A 187 16.74 12.47 -2.13
C MET A 187 16.48 13.25 -0.83
N MET A 188 15.53 12.78 0.00
CA MET A 188 15.12 13.48 1.23
C MET A 188 15.67 12.86 2.51
N PHE A 189 15.97 11.57 2.50
CA PHE A 189 16.37 10.84 3.70
C PHE A 189 17.70 10.14 3.46
N ASP A 190 18.57 10.23 4.48
CA ASP A 190 19.88 9.56 4.52
C ASP A 190 19.70 8.11 5.00
#